data_fe1784d24b0ee841e8bdb690c9504587
#
_entry.id   fe1784d24b0ee841e8bdb690c9504587
#
_cell.length_a   1.000
_cell.length_b   1.000
_cell.length_c   1.000
_cell.angle_alpha   90.00
_cell.angle_beta   90.00
_cell.angle_gamma   90.00
#
_symmetry.space_group_name_H-M   'P 1'
#
loop_
_entity.id
_entity.type
_entity.pdbx_description
1 polymer ?
#
loop_
_entity_poly.entity_id
_entity_poly.type
_entity_poly.pdbx_seq_one_letter_code
_entity_poly.pdbx_strand_id
1 'polypeptide(L)'
;MIKQKWCVTVDEEKHEVIYACSPLTGKTVLTVDGSSFTVKGKPFGIGLVRREPIIVGATQAILDVKKGGKAILICREGEVEEI
;
A
#
# COMPACT_ATOMS: atom_id res chain seq x y z
N MET A 1 -4.57 12.59 7.67
CA MET A 1 -4.02 11.24 7.43
C MET A 1 -4.69 10.61 6.21
N ILE A 2 -3.89 10.06 5.33
CA ILE A 2 -4.38 9.33 4.16
C ILE A 2 -4.42 7.85 4.51
N LYS A 3 -5.55 7.21 4.27
CA LYS A 3 -5.71 5.78 4.55
C LYS A 3 -6.48 5.13 3.41
N GLN A 4 -5.96 4.03 2.90
CA GLN A 4 -6.59 3.26 1.85
C GLN A 4 -6.53 1.77 2.19
N LYS A 5 -7.52 1.04 1.74
CA LYS A 5 -7.63 -0.39 2.01
C LYS A 5 -8.03 -1.12 0.74
N TRP A 6 -7.39 -2.23 0.48
CA TRP A 6 -7.68 -3.08 -0.67
C TRP A 6 -7.90 -4.52 -0.23
N CYS A 7 -8.74 -5.21 -0.98
CA CYS A 7 -8.84 -6.65 -0.93
C CYS A 7 -8.17 -7.21 -2.18
N VAL A 8 -7.19 -8.06 -2.00
CA VAL A 8 -6.46 -8.71 -3.09
C VAL A 8 -6.79 -10.19 -3.08
N THR A 9 -7.32 -10.69 -4.19
CA THR A 9 -7.64 -12.11 -4.33
C THR A 9 -6.56 -12.77 -5.18
N VAL A 10 -5.84 -13.73 -4.60
CA VAL A 10 -4.79 -14.50 -5.25
C VAL A 10 -5.09 -15.98 -5.03
N ASP A 11 -5.18 -16.76 -6.10
CA ASP A 11 -5.47 -18.19 -6.05
C ASP A 11 -6.66 -18.53 -5.13
N GLU A 12 -7.75 -17.77 -5.29
CA GLU A 12 -9.00 -17.90 -4.52
C GLU A 12 -8.87 -17.52 -3.04
N GLU A 13 -7.70 -17.06 -2.60
CA GLU A 13 -7.50 -16.55 -1.25
C GLU A 13 -7.57 -15.03 -1.22
N LYS A 14 -8.27 -14.50 -0.22
CA LYS A 14 -8.40 -13.06 -0.03
C LYS A 14 -7.37 -12.54 0.95
N HIS A 15 -6.71 -11.48 0.56
CA HIS A 15 -5.70 -10.81 1.39
C HIS A 15 -6.11 -9.36 1.59
N GLU A 16 -5.80 -8.83 2.76
CA GLU A 16 -6.10 -7.44 3.08
C GLU A 16 -4.82 -6.62 3.08
N VAL A 17 -4.85 -5.50 2.37
CA VAL A 17 -3.73 -4.55 2.34
C VAL A 17 -4.24 -3.19 2.78
N ILE A 18 -3.60 -2.62 3.80
CA ILE A 18 -3.94 -1.29 4.32
C ILE A 18 -2.72 -0.39 4.19
N TYR A 19 -2.93 0.77 3.61
CA TYR A 19 -1.91 1.81 3.49
C TYR A 19 -2.36 3.02 4.30
N ALA A 20 -1.49 3.51 5.16
CA ALA A 20 -1.74 4.71 5.93
C ALA A 20 -0.51 5.62 5.87
N CYS A 21 -0.73 6.88 5.56
CA CYS A 21 0.34 7.87 5.44
C CYS A 21 -0.03 9.13 6.22
N SER A 22 0.89 9.59 7.07
CA SER A 22 0.77 10.87 7.74
C SER A 22 1.52 11.93 6.95
N PRO A 23 0.84 12.91 6.36
CA PRO A 23 1.50 13.94 5.58
C PRO A 23 2.42 14.84 6.41
N LEU A 24 2.15 14.96 7.71
CA LEU A 24 2.95 15.83 8.59
C LEU A 24 4.32 15.25 8.91
N THR A 25 4.39 13.93 9.10
CA THR A 25 5.64 13.25 9.47
C THR A 25 6.26 12.47 8.33
N GLY A 26 5.50 12.24 7.26
CA GLY A 26 5.92 11.38 6.17
C GLY A 26 5.92 9.90 6.52
N LYS A 27 5.46 9.55 7.72
CA LYS A 27 5.41 8.17 8.16
C LYS A 27 4.35 7.38 7.40
N THR A 28 4.76 6.29 6.80
CA THR A 28 3.88 5.39 6.04
C THR A 28 3.89 4.02 6.70
N VAL A 29 2.72 3.49 6.96
CA VAL A 29 2.54 2.15 7.53
C VAL A 29 1.76 1.32 6.53
N LEU A 30 2.29 0.15 6.20
CA LEU A 30 1.62 -0.85 5.39
C LEU A 30 1.26 -2.03 6.26
N THR A 31 0.04 -2.51 6.13
CA THR A 31 -0.43 -3.71 6.82
C THR A 31 -0.90 -4.70 5.77
N VAL A 32 -0.32 -5.88 5.79
CA VAL A 32 -0.69 -6.98 4.88
C VAL A 32 -1.08 -8.17 5.74
N ASP A 33 -2.34 -8.59 5.63
CA ASP A 33 -2.91 -9.70 6.40
C ASP A 33 -2.64 -9.60 7.91
N GLY A 34 -2.77 -8.39 8.45
CA GLY A 34 -2.57 -8.14 9.88
C GLY A 34 -1.14 -7.88 10.31
N SER A 35 -0.15 -8.05 9.42
CA SER A 35 1.25 -7.76 9.72
C SER A 35 1.61 -6.36 9.25
N SER A 36 2.00 -5.51 10.18
CA SER A 36 2.31 -4.11 9.90
C SER A 36 3.81 -3.87 9.81
N PHE A 37 4.20 -3.04 8.86
CA PHE A 37 5.57 -2.56 8.77
C PHE A 37 5.58 -1.09 8.36
N THR A 38 6.60 -0.38 8.82
CA THR A 38 6.74 1.05 8.58
C THR A 38 7.71 1.30 7.43
N VAL A 39 7.27 2.10 6.48
CA VAL A 39 8.12 2.57 5.39
C VAL A 39 8.51 4.01 5.73
N LYS A 40 9.82 4.28 5.82
CA LYS A 40 10.29 5.61 6.13
C LYS A 40 10.03 6.57 4.97
N GLY A 41 9.43 7.70 5.28
CA GLY A 41 9.23 8.78 4.34
C GLY A 41 9.88 10.06 4.82
N LYS A 42 9.91 11.07 3.97
CA LYS A 42 10.37 12.40 4.35
C LYS A 42 9.20 13.19 4.91
N PRO A 43 9.39 14.00 5.97
CA PRO A 43 8.37 14.93 6.41
C PRO A 43 7.94 15.84 5.25
N PHE A 44 6.65 16.11 5.16
CA PHE A 44 6.09 16.90 4.06
C PHE A 44 6.33 16.30 2.66
N GLY A 45 6.55 15.00 2.59
CA GLY A 45 6.86 14.31 1.34
C GLY A 45 5.66 13.94 0.47
N ILE A 46 4.50 14.55 0.67
CA ILE A 46 3.27 14.25 -0.06
C ILE A 46 3.35 14.53 -1.57
N GLY A 47 4.31 15.30 -2.01
CA GLY A 47 4.52 15.55 -3.42
C GLY A 47 5.34 14.51 -4.14
N LEU A 48 5.86 13.52 -3.42
CA LEU A 48 6.76 12.52 -3.97
C LEU A 48 5.99 11.33 -4.53
N VAL A 49 6.34 10.98 -5.75
CA VAL A 49 5.87 9.74 -6.39
C VAL A 49 6.88 8.65 -6.05
N ARG A 50 6.41 7.50 -5.59
CA ARG A 50 7.29 6.36 -5.35
C ARG A 50 6.55 5.04 -5.55
N ARG A 51 7.32 4.02 -5.83
CA ARG A 51 6.82 2.65 -5.96
C ARG A 51 7.47 1.77 -4.93
N GLU A 52 6.64 1.03 -4.19
CA GLU A 52 7.11 0.12 -3.16
C GLU A 52 6.66 -1.29 -3.51
N PRO A 53 7.59 -2.23 -3.70
CA PRO A 53 7.22 -3.63 -3.88
C PRO A 53 6.81 -4.22 -2.53
N ILE A 54 5.74 -5.01 -2.55
CA ILE A 54 5.26 -5.70 -1.36
C ILE A 54 4.90 -7.13 -1.72
N ILE A 55 4.89 -8.00 -0.72
CA ILE A 55 4.47 -9.38 -0.88
C ILE A 55 3.08 -9.53 -0.32
N VAL A 56 2.17 -10.02 -1.13
CA VAL A 56 0.79 -10.32 -0.75
C VAL A 56 0.57 -11.82 -0.96
N GLY A 57 0.45 -12.56 0.14
CA GLY A 57 0.45 -14.01 0.07
C GLY A 57 1.77 -14.53 -0.48
N ALA A 58 1.74 -15.29 -1.56
CA ALA A 58 2.94 -15.81 -2.23
C ALA A 58 3.30 -15.02 -3.50
N THR A 59 2.66 -13.87 -3.74
CA THR A 59 2.86 -13.10 -4.95
C THR A 59 3.35 -11.70 -4.65
N GLN A 60 3.98 -11.08 -5.65
CA GLN A 60 4.50 -9.72 -5.54
C GLN A 60 3.47 -8.72 -6.07
N ALA A 61 3.29 -7.64 -5.32
CA ALA A 61 2.47 -6.52 -5.72
C ALA A 61 3.28 -5.23 -5.65
N ILE A 62 2.78 -4.18 -6.26
CA ILE A 62 3.43 -2.87 -6.25
C ILE A 62 2.44 -1.84 -5.72
N LEU A 63 2.86 -1.12 -4.69
CA LEU A 63 2.15 0.04 -4.19
C LEU A 63 2.72 1.26 -4.89
N ASP A 64 1.92 1.90 -5.73
CA ASP A 64 2.33 3.07 -6.50
C ASP A 64 1.73 4.32 -5.87
N VAL A 65 2.57 5.07 -5.15
CA VAL A 65 2.14 6.29 -4.45
C VAL A 65 2.22 7.46 -5.40
N LYS A 66 1.08 8.10 -5.62
CA LYS A 66 0.96 9.25 -6.52
C LYS A 66 1.16 10.55 -5.77
N LYS A 67 1.36 11.61 -6.54
CA LYS A 67 1.43 12.97 -6.01
C LYS A 67 0.17 13.26 -5.19
N GLY A 68 0.36 13.82 -3.99
CA GLY A 68 -0.73 14.08 -3.06
C GLY A 68 -0.96 12.96 -2.04
N GLY A 69 -0.19 11.87 -2.13
CA GLY A 69 -0.22 10.79 -1.14
C GLY A 69 -1.21 9.67 -1.42
N LYS A 70 -2.03 9.79 -2.45
CA LYS A 70 -2.89 8.69 -2.87
C LYS A 70 -2.09 7.58 -3.51
N ALA A 71 -2.50 6.34 -3.29
CA ALA A 71 -1.81 5.18 -3.82
C ALA A 71 -2.71 4.29 -4.66
N ILE A 72 -2.09 3.56 -5.56
CA ILE A 72 -2.73 2.52 -6.35
C ILE A 72 -1.98 1.23 -6.07
N LEU A 73 -2.70 0.16 -5.80
CA LEU A 73 -2.11 -1.15 -5.60
C LEU A 73 -2.27 -1.97 -6.88
N ILE A 74 -1.15 -2.49 -7.37
CA ILE A 74 -1.11 -3.29 -8.61
C ILE A 74 -0.61 -4.68 -8.28
N CYS A 75 -1.38 -5.70 -8.63
CA CYS A 75 -1.00 -7.09 -8.45
C CYS A 75 -1.32 -7.84 -9.73
N ARG A 76 -0.28 -8.35 -10.42
CA ARG A 76 -0.44 -9.05 -11.70
C ARG A 76 -1.07 -10.42 -11.55
N GLU A 77 -0.76 -11.11 -10.44
CA GLU A 77 -1.20 -12.49 -10.19
C GLU A 77 -2.55 -12.56 -9.47
N GLY A 78 -3.17 -11.42 -9.18
CA GLY A 78 -4.40 -11.39 -8.43
C GLY A 78 -5.33 -10.27 -8.87
N GLU A 79 -6.51 -10.25 -8.25
CA GLU A 79 -7.50 -9.21 -8.46
C GLU A 79 -7.47 -8.25 -7.28
N VAL A 80 -7.42 -6.95 -7.58
CA VAL A 80 -7.36 -5.89 -6.57
C VAL A 80 -8.65 -5.10 -6.58
N GLU A 81 -9.26 -4.97 -5.41
CA GLU A 81 -10.45 -4.15 -5.23
C GLU A 81 -10.22 -3.20 -4.07
N GLU A 82 -10.37 -1.91 -4.31
CA GLU A 82 -10.29 -0.91 -3.25
C GLU A 82 -11.61 -0.86 -2.48
N ILE A 83 -11.51 -0.88 -1.16
CA ILE A 83 -12.68 -0.91 -0.28
C ILE A 83 -12.97 0.49 0.27
#